data_d2b29e28589a6ac7693b67ff62c0ac56
#
_entry.id   d2b29e28589a6ac7693b67ff62c0ac56
#
_cell.length_a   1.000
_cell.length_b   1.000
_cell.length_c   1.000
_cell.angle_alpha   90.00
_cell.angle_beta   90.00
_cell.angle_gamma   90.00
#
_symmetry.space_group_name_H-M   'P 1'
#
loop_
_entity.id
_entity.type
_entity.pdbx_description
1 polymer ?
#
loop_
_entity_poly.entity_id
_entity_poly.type
_entity_poly.pdbx_seq_one_letter_code
_entity_poly.pdbx_strand_id
1 'polypeptide(L)' 'MPTSPTSPAYFAPLRLRKDEDRRLRAGHLWVYSNEIDVEATPLRDFQPGQPVAIQAGNGKTLGTGYINPHALLCARLVS' A
#
# COMPACT_ATOMS: atom_id res chain seq x y z
N MET A 1 -19.81 17.78 -8.68
CA MET A 1 -19.40 17.20 -8.52
C MET A 1 -18.89 16.64 -8.28
N PRO A 2 -18.89 16.70 -8.11
CA PRO A 2 -18.32 16.08 -7.82
C PRO A 2 -17.98 15.37 -7.41
N THR A 3 -17.79 15.34 -7.31
CA THR A 3 -17.37 14.59 -6.99
C THR A 3 -16.99 13.98 -6.50
N SER A 4 -16.97 14.01 -6.33
CA SER A 4 -16.53 13.37 -5.80
C SER A 4 -16.12 12.64 -5.49
N PRO A 5 -15.95 12.71 -5.31
CA PRO A 5 -15.45 11.99 -5.09
C PRO A 5 -15.00 11.24 -4.73
N THR A 6 -14.75 11.61 -4.63
CA THR A 6 -14.30 10.99 -4.29
C THR A 6 -14.33 9.97 -4.10
N SER A 7 -14.11 10.37 -5.00
CA SER A 7 -14.67 9.23 -4.46
C SER A 7 -13.87 8.60 -3.37
N PRO A 8 -14.52 8.26 -2.36
CA PRO A 8 -13.84 7.64 -1.24
C PRO A 8 -13.19 6.32 -1.62
N ALA A 9 -13.53 5.81 -2.77
CA ALA A 9 -13.04 4.51 -3.16
C ALA A 9 -11.67 4.54 -3.80
N TYR A 10 -11.13 5.72 -4.10
CA TYR A 10 -9.84 5.73 -4.76
C TYR A 10 -8.70 5.61 -3.76
N PHE A 11 -7.98 4.51 -3.84
CA PHE A 11 -6.77 4.30 -3.09
C PHE A 11 -5.64 4.07 -4.09
N ALA A 12 -4.57 4.86 -3.98
CA ALA A 12 -3.43 4.67 -4.85
C ALA A 12 -2.83 3.29 -4.62
N PRO A 13 -2.41 2.60 -5.68
CA PRO A 13 -1.83 1.27 -5.49
C PRO A 13 -0.47 1.35 -4.83
N LEU A 14 -0.22 0.43 -3.89
CA LEU A 14 1.08 0.23 -3.27
C LEU A 14 1.43 -1.22 -3.50
N ARG A 15 2.36 -1.48 -4.42
CA ARG A 15 2.70 -2.85 -4.81
C ARG A 15 3.84 -3.39 -4.00
N LEU A 16 3.67 -4.60 -3.49
CA LEU A 16 4.74 -5.33 -2.83
C LEU A 16 5.60 -6.02 -3.86
N ARG A 17 6.85 -6.31 -3.49
CA ARG A 17 7.75 -7.09 -4.32
C ARG A 17 7.23 -8.52 -4.39
N LYS A 18 7.72 -9.24 -5.40
CA LYS A 18 7.31 -10.63 -5.58
C LYS A 18 7.53 -11.42 -4.30
N ASP A 19 6.52 -12.16 -3.89
CA ASP A 19 6.53 -13.05 -2.73
C ASP A 19 6.63 -12.35 -1.38
N GLU A 20 6.60 -11.01 -1.34
CA GLU A 20 6.65 -10.29 -0.07
C GLU A 20 5.28 -10.13 0.59
N ASP A 21 4.24 -10.68 -0.02
CA ASP A 21 2.90 -10.65 0.56
C ASP A 21 2.67 -11.75 1.60
N ARG A 22 3.67 -12.61 1.82
CA ARG A 22 3.52 -13.74 2.73
C ARG A 22 3.12 -13.35 4.13
N ARG A 23 3.74 -12.28 4.64
CA ARG A 23 3.47 -11.87 6.02
C ARG A 23 2.07 -11.35 6.17
N LEU A 24 1.58 -10.60 5.19
CA LEU A 24 0.20 -10.12 5.25
C LEU A 24 -0.79 -11.28 5.16
N ARG A 25 -0.48 -12.30 4.37
CA ARG A 25 -1.32 -13.49 4.29
C ARG A 25 -1.33 -14.27 5.58
N ALA A 26 -0.24 -14.18 6.36
CA ALA A 26 -0.13 -14.86 7.64
C ALA A 26 -0.74 -14.07 8.78
N GLY A 27 -1.32 -12.90 8.51
CA GLY A 27 -2.00 -12.12 9.53
C GLY A 27 -1.24 -10.92 10.05
N HIS A 28 -0.05 -10.66 9.54
CA HIS A 28 0.68 -9.44 9.93
C HIS A 28 0.06 -8.23 9.25
N LEU A 29 0.05 -7.11 9.97
CA LEU A 29 -0.61 -5.91 9.49
C LEU A 29 0.36 -4.83 9.02
N TRP A 30 1.66 -5.07 9.07
CA TRP A 30 2.68 -4.08 8.75
C TRP A 30 3.42 -4.43 7.48
N VAL A 31 3.81 -3.39 6.75
CA VAL A 31 4.63 -3.52 5.56
C VAL A 31 5.90 -2.71 5.77
N TYR A 32 7.06 -3.36 5.63
CA TYR A 32 8.34 -2.69 5.70
C TYR A 32 8.68 -2.06 4.35
N SER A 33 9.46 -0.98 4.38
CA SER A 33 9.79 -0.24 3.16
C SER A 33 10.52 -1.11 2.13
N ASN A 34 11.35 -2.06 2.58
CA ASN A 34 12.10 -2.92 1.67
C ASN A 34 11.26 -4.02 1.05
N GLU A 35 10.00 -4.15 1.45
CA GLU A 35 9.08 -5.10 0.84
C GLU A 35 8.31 -4.50 -0.33
N ILE A 36 8.47 -3.21 -0.58
CA ILE A 36 7.70 -2.51 -1.60
C ILE A 36 8.46 -2.51 -2.92
N ASP A 37 7.73 -2.75 -4.00
CA ASP A 37 8.25 -2.62 -5.34
C ASP A 37 8.32 -1.13 -5.69
N VAL A 38 9.46 -0.53 -5.40
CA VAL A 38 9.64 0.92 -5.57
C VAL A 38 9.79 1.32 -7.03
N GLU A 39 9.95 0.37 -7.93
CA GLU A 39 9.95 0.69 -9.35
C GLU A 39 8.52 0.83 -9.88
N ALA A 40 7.63 -0.03 -9.42
CA ALA A 40 6.23 0.06 -9.82
C ALA A 40 5.50 1.17 -9.07
N THR A 41 5.79 1.33 -7.78
CA THR A 41 5.12 2.32 -6.93
C THR A 41 6.18 3.04 -6.07
N PRO A 42 6.84 4.07 -6.63
CA PRO A 42 7.88 4.79 -5.89
C PRO A 42 7.35 5.45 -4.63
N LEU A 43 8.09 5.29 -3.53
CA LEU A 43 7.66 5.85 -2.25
C LEU A 43 7.53 7.37 -2.28
N ARG A 44 8.34 8.04 -3.10
CA ARG A 44 8.30 9.50 -3.19
C ARG A 44 6.99 10.02 -3.76
N ASP A 45 6.19 9.16 -4.38
CA ASP A 45 4.92 9.57 -4.95
C ASP A 45 3.80 9.58 -3.92
N PHE A 46 4.08 9.16 -2.70
CA PHE A 46 3.08 9.09 -1.63
C PHE A 46 3.31 10.15 -0.59
N GLN A 47 2.23 10.57 0.06
CA GLN A 47 2.29 11.49 1.17
C GLN A 47 2.02 10.77 2.47
N PRO A 48 2.60 11.25 3.60
CA PRO A 48 2.35 10.61 4.89
C PRO A 48 0.85 10.55 5.19
N GLY A 49 0.40 9.37 5.59
CA GLY A 49 -1.01 9.14 5.92
C GLY A 49 -1.91 8.90 4.73
N GLN A 50 -1.36 8.83 3.53
CA GLN A 50 -2.16 8.62 2.34
C GLN A 50 -2.78 7.23 2.33
N PRO A 51 -4.08 7.11 2.02
CA PRO A 51 -4.69 5.79 1.89
C PRO A 51 -4.20 5.09 0.62
N VAL A 52 -3.97 3.79 0.73
CA VAL A 52 -3.43 2.99 -0.37
C VAL A 52 -4.14 1.65 -0.45
N ALA A 53 -4.17 1.10 -1.66
CA ALA A 53 -4.58 -0.29 -1.89
C ALA A 53 -3.32 -1.13 -1.97
N ILE A 54 -3.13 -2.02 -1.01
CA ILE A 54 -1.92 -2.84 -0.93
C ILE A 54 -2.08 -4.03 -1.85
N GLN A 55 -1.13 -4.19 -2.77
CA GLN A 55 -1.18 -5.21 -3.80
C GLN A 55 -0.01 -6.16 -3.68
N ALA A 56 -0.27 -7.43 -3.97
CA ALA A 56 0.80 -8.41 -4.13
C ALA A 56 1.61 -8.12 -5.38
N GLY A 57 2.75 -8.79 -5.51
CA GLY A 57 3.62 -8.60 -6.67
C GLY A 57 2.95 -8.87 -8.01
N ASN A 58 1.90 -9.70 -8.02
CA ASN A 58 1.14 -9.98 -9.23
C ASN A 58 0.04 -8.96 -9.51
N GLY A 59 -0.08 -7.92 -8.69
CA GLY A 59 -1.09 -6.89 -8.87
C GLY A 59 -2.41 -7.13 -8.16
N LYS A 60 -2.57 -8.28 -7.51
CA LYS A 60 -3.81 -8.60 -6.82
C LYS A 60 -3.91 -7.78 -5.52
N THR A 61 -5.03 -7.11 -5.33
CA THR A 61 -5.25 -6.30 -4.13
C THR A 61 -5.45 -7.19 -2.92
N LEU A 62 -4.68 -6.93 -1.87
CA LEU A 62 -4.75 -7.68 -0.62
C LEU A 62 -5.62 -6.98 0.42
N GLY A 63 -5.70 -5.66 0.35
CA GLY A 63 -6.48 -4.88 1.28
C GLY A 63 -6.14 -3.42 1.15
N THR A 64 -6.64 -2.61 2.09
CA THR A 64 -6.39 -1.18 2.10
C THR A 64 -5.70 -0.79 3.38
N GLY A 65 -4.98 0.32 3.34
CA GLY A 65 -4.25 0.79 4.49
C GLY A 65 -3.77 2.21 4.31
N TYR A 66 -2.81 2.60 5.14
CA TYR A 66 -2.21 3.93 5.10
C TYR A 66 -0.71 3.78 5.00
N ILE A 67 -0.07 4.73 4.32
CA ILE A 67 1.36 4.70 4.10
C ILE A 67 2.03 5.89 4.76
N ASN A 68 3.23 5.64 5.30
CA ASN A 68 4.17 6.69 5.68
C ASN A 68 5.48 6.41 4.95
N PRO A 69 5.73 7.09 3.82
CA PRO A 69 6.87 6.74 2.98
C PRO A 69 8.23 7.02 3.61
N HIS A 70 8.26 7.73 4.72
CA HIS A 70 9.51 8.08 5.40
C HIS A 70 9.86 7.13 6.54
N ALA A 71 8.99 6.18 6.85
CA ALA A 71 9.22 5.27 7.96
C ALA A 71 9.68 3.90 7.46
N LEU A 72 10.42 3.18 8.29
CA LEU A 72 10.81 1.81 7.99
C LEU A 72 9.59 0.90 7.94
N LEU A 73 8.70 1.02 8.90
CA LEU A 73 7.37 0.41 8.84
C LEU A 73 6.48 1.37 8.07
N CYS A 74 6.51 1.28 6.76
CA CYS A 74 5.98 2.35 5.95
C CYS A 74 4.50 2.23 5.65
N ALA A 75 3.88 1.08 5.87
CA ALA A 75 2.45 0.95 5.61
C ALA A 75 1.80 0.02 6.62
N ARG A 76 0.52 0.25 6.85
CA ARG A 76 -0.27 -0.59 7.74
C ARG A 76 -1.58 -0.96 7.06
N LEU A 77 -1.86 -2.25 7.04
CA LEU A 77 -3.11 -2.78 6.52
C LEU A 77 -4.22 -2.58 7.55
N VAL A 78 -5.33 -2.00 7.14
CA VAL A 78 -6.45 -1.78 8.05
C VAL A 78 -7.72 -2.51 7.62
N SER A 79 -7.78 -3.01 6.41
CA SER A 79 -8.94 -3.84 6.04
C SER A 79 -8.72 -4.63 4.75
#